data_9845242450f0c16e35e3ecc8142c3858
#
_entry.id   9845242450f0c16e35e3ecc8142c3858
#
_cell.length_a   1.000
_cell.length_b   1.000
_cell.length_c   1.000
_cell.angle_alpha   90.00
_cell.angle_beta   90.00
_cell.angle_gamma   90.00
#
_symmetry.space_group_name_H-M   'P 1'
#
loop_
_entity.id
_entity.type
_entity.pdbx_description
1 polymer ?
#
loop_
_entity_poly.entity_id
_entity_poly.type
_entity_poly.pdbx_seq_one_letter_code
_entity_poly.pdbx_strand_id
1 'polypeptide(L)'
;MLYHRHRWPFFNDGSAFRQTCLSELTFNDPENEINNIVPHHAQLFPDLNKDDRQFIKVDEILSSSERNKDFMAKNVLDGSYATRWEATDGEEDSYLSAIFEDSAYIDTMEIRFEYPWKRYFIKVETADDKNNWVAVADHTAEGIEGSPVHIPISKVCKSVKISFLNKPGAAKPSVWELLFY
;
A
#
# COMPACT_ATOMS: atom_id res chain seq x y z
N MET A 1 6.32 -20.91 11.76
CA MET A 1 5.36 -21.78 11.04
C MET A 1 4.95 -21.11 9.74
N LEU A 2 4.98 -21.85 8.62
CA LEU A 2 4.56 -21.38 7.31
C LEU A 2 3.15 -21.89 7.02
N TYR A 3 2.24 -21.03 6.63
CA TYR A 3 0.88 -21.40 6.29
C TYR A 3 0.31 -20.52 5.18
N HIS A 4 -0.77 -20.98 4.57
CA HIS A 4 -1.53 -20.23 3.58
C HIS A 4 -2.86 -19.81 4.16
N ARG A 5 -3.29 -18.61 3.86
CA ARG A 5 -4.63 -18.13 4.18
C ARG A 5 -5.32 -17.61 2.92
N HIS A 6 -6.63 -17.67 2.94
CA HIS A 6 -7.42 -17.00 1.95
C HIS A 6 -7.51 -15.51 2.30
N ARG A 7 -7.53 -14.71 1.28
CA ARG A 7 -7.72 -13.28 1.41
C ARG A 7 -9.14 -12.95 1.85
N TRP A 8 -9.29 -12.02 2.74
CA TRP A 8 -10.56 -11.43 3.15
C TRP A 8 -10.64 -9.96 2.68
N PRO A 9 -11.81 -9.46 2.19
CA PRO A 9 -13.04 -10.21 1.95
C PRO A 9 -12.94 -11.17 0.76
N PHE A 10 -13.68 -12.27 0.78
CA PHE A 10 -13.79 -13.18 -0.36
C PHE A 10 -14.55 -12.47 -1.47
N PHE A 11 -13.99 -12.48 -2.67
CA PHE A 11 -14.63 -11.88 -3.83
C PHE A 11 -15.56 -12.86 -4.50
N ASN A 12 -16.72 -12.37 -4.92
CA ASN A 12 -17.71 -13.16 -5.68
C ASN A 12 -17.27 -13.42 -7.13
N ASP A 13 -16.07 -12.96 -7.53
CA ASP A 13 -15.51 -13.13 -8.88
C ASP A 13 -14.80 -14.48 -9.10
N GLY A 14 -14.82 -15.35 -8.08
CA GLY A 14 -14.19 -16.66 -8.15
C GLY A 14 -12.66 -16.63 -8.02
N SER A 15 -12.04 -15.49 -7.82
CA SER A 15 -10.60 -15.39 -7.60
C SER A 15 -10.24 -15.72 -6.16
N ALA A 16 -9.69 -16.90 -5.94
CA ALA A 16 -9.16 -17.32 -4.65
C ALA A 16 -7.63 -17.07 -4.64
N PHE A 17 -7.20 -15.95 -4.09
CA PHE A 17 -5.78 -15.71 -3.86
C PHE A 17 -5.34 -16.34 -2.56
N ARG A 18 -4.30 -17.15 -2.62
CA ARG A 18 -3.63 -17.69 -1.44
C ARG A 18 -2.46 -16.79 -1.08
N GLN A 19 -2.42 -16.38 0.15
CA GLN A 19 -1.32 -15.60 0.71
C GLN A 19 -0.46 -16.52 1.58
N THR A 20 0.84 -16.56 1.32
CA THR A 20 1.78 -17.24 2.20
C THR A 20 2.03 -16.37 3.42
N CYS A 21 1.82 -16.94 4.59
CA CYS A 21 2.03 -16.26 5.87
C CYS A 21 3.08 -17.02 6.67
N LEU A 22 3.84 -16.29 7.46
CA LEU A 22 4.82 -16.82 8.39
C LEU A 22 4.50 -16.26 9.78
N SER A 23 4.38 -17.14 10.77
CA SER A 23 4.22 -16.77 12.18
C SER A 23 5.20 -17.50 13.04
N GLU A 24 5.66 -16.86 14.09
CA GLU A 24 6.49 -17.50 15.09
C GLU A 24 5.71 -18.62 15.78
N LEU A 25 6.40 -19.74 16.03
CA LEU A 25 5.88 -20.86 16.78
C LEU A 25 6.51 -20.82 18.16
N THR A 26 5.71 -20.58 19.18
CA THR A 26 6.15 -20.58 20.57
C THR A 26 5.51 -21.74 21.34
N PHE A 27 6.22 -22.23 22.34
CA PHE A 27 5.79 -23.34 23.18
C PHE A 27 5.57 -22.86 24.61
N ASN A 28 4.56 -23.41 25.26
CA ASN A 28 4.34 -23.23 26.70
C ASN A 28 5.15 -24.28 27.47
N ASP A 29 6.31 -23.90 28.00
CA ASP A 29 7.08 -24.72 28.88
C ASP A 29 6.57 -24.58 30.34
N PRO A 30 6.34 -25.65 31.10
CA PRO A 30 6.80 -27.02 30.90
C PRO A 30 5.80 -27.99 30.24
N GLU A 31 4.67 -27.53 29.78
CA GLU A 31 3.57 -28.39 29.30
C GLU A 31 3.79 -28.94 27.88
N ASN A 32 4.82 -28.47 27.18
CA ASN A 32 5.10 -28.80 25.79
C ASN A 32 3.92 -28.54 24.82
N GLU A 33 3.04 -27.63 25.18
CA GLU A 33 1.92 -27.23 24.34
C GLU A 33 2.32 -26.10 23.39
N ILE A 34 1.76 -26.11 22.20
CA ILE A 34 1.93 -25.02 21.25
C ILE A 34 1.00 -23.86 21.64
N ASN A 35 1.55 -22.69 21.85
CA ASN A 35 0.74 -21.49 22.05
C ASN A 35 -0.14 -21.20 20.83
N ASN A 36 -1.29 -20.60 21.07
CA ASN A 36 -2.18 -20.19 19.97
C ASN A 36 -1.43 -19.31 18.96
N ILE A 37 -1.45 -19.73 17.70
CA ILE A 37 -0.83 -18.99 16.62
C ILE A 37 -1.81 -17.90 16.18
N VAL A 38 -1.46 -16.65 16.46
CA VAL A 38 -2.21 -15.49 15.98
C VAL A 38 -1.58 -15.05 14.66
N PRO A 39 -2.27 -15.19 13.51
CA PRO A 39 -1.76 -14.70 12.25
C PRO A 39 -1.60 -13.17 12.30
N HIS A 40 -0.45 -12.69 11.93
CA HIS A 40 -0.18 -11.25 11.86
C HIS A 40 0.58 -10.90 10.58
N HIS A 41 0.61 -9.62 10.25
CA HIS A 41 1.25 -9.09 9.06
C HIS A 41 2.62 -8.49 9.34
N ALA A 42 3.02 -8.44 10.60
CA ALA A 42 4.33 -7.92 10.97
C ALA A 42 5.46 -8.80 10.41
N GLN A 43 6.57 -8.18 10.10
CA GLN A 43 7.77 -8.89 9.72
C GLN A 43 8.32 -9.67 10.92
N LEU A 44 8.41 -11.00 10.79
CA LEU A 44 8.82 -11.88 11.88
C LEU A 44 10.33 -11.95 12.10
N PHE A 45 11.10 -11.56 11.10
CA PHE A 45 12.57 -11.59 11.14
C PHE A 45 13.13 -10.20 10.89
N PRO A 46 12.98 -9.28 11.87
CA PRO A 46 13.47 -7.91 11.72
C PRO A 46 14.98 -7.84 11.46
N ASP A 47 15.73 -8.86 11.90
CA ASP A 47 17.19 -8.89 11.75
C ASP A 47 17.66 -9.37 10.37
N LEU A 48 16.78 -9.99 9.57
CA LEU A 48 17.16 -10.47 8.22
C LEU A 48 17.14 -9.35 7.17
N ASN A 49 16.35 -8.31 7.40
CA ASN A 49 16.34 -7.09 6.60
C ASN A 49 15.98 -5.94 7.55
N LYS A 50 16.93 -5.52 8.38
CA LYS A 50 16.77 -4.29 9.14
C LYS A 50 16.70 -3.15 8.15
N ASP A 51 15.49 -2.84 7.73
CA ASP A 51 15.21 -1.55 7.12
C ASP A 51 15.23 -0.54 8.26
N ASP A 52 16.40 0.05 8.49
CA ASP A 52 16.59 1.08 9.53
C ASP A 52 15.86 2.40 9.18
N ARG A 53 15.15 2.42 8.03
CA ARG A 53 14.33 3.56 7.64
C ARG A 53 13.15 3.69 8.59
N GLN A 54 13.01 4.87 9.16
CA GLN A 54 11.86 5.20 9.98
C GLN A 54 10.66 5.51 9.08
N PHE A 55 9.53 4.89 9.38
CA PHE A 55 8.27 5.21 8.72
C PHE A 55 7.79 6.61 9.12
N ILE A 56 7.41 7.39 8.12
CA ILE A 56 6.78 8.68 8.34
C ILE A 56 5.28 8.45 8.40
N LYS A 57 4.69 8.85 9.53
CA LYS A 57 3.26 8.68 9.77
C LYS A 57 2.45 9.62 8.89
N VAL A 58 1.50 9.05 8.18
CA VAL A 58 0.45 9.79 7.47
C VAL A 58 -0.66 10.12 8.47
N ASP A 59 -1.09 11.38 8.50
CA ASP A 59 -2.17 11.85 9.36
C ASP A 59 -3.54 11.60 8.73
N GLU A 60 -3.66 11.94 7.45
CA GLU A 60 -4.89 11.78 6.68
C GLU A 60 -4.59 11.21 5.29
N ILE A 61 -5.48 10.36 4.80
CA ILE A 61 -5.45 9.84 3.43
C ILE A 61 -6.78 10.14 2.74
N LEU A 62 -6.73 10.81 1.61
CA LEU A 62 -7.87 11.14 0.78
C LEU A 62 -7.83 10.34 -0.52
N SER A 63 -8.99 10.07 -1.08
CA SER A 63 -9.15 9.43 -2.39
C SER A 63 -10.17 10.17 -3.24
N SER A 64 -10.10 10.02 -4.55
CA SER A 64 -11.14 10.49 -5.48
C SER A 64 -12.45 9.75 -5.24
N SER A 65 -12.35 8.44 -5.01
CA SER A 65 -13.49 7.56 -4.77
C SER A 65 -13.08 6.29 -4.04
N GLU A 66 -14.08 5.57 -3.60
CA GLU A 66 -13.95 4.27 -2.95
C GLU A 66 -15.04 3.34 -3.52
N ARG A 67 -14.64 2.17 -3.97
CA ARG A 67 -15.58 1.19 -4.54
C ARG A 67 -16.76 0.89 -3.61
N ASN A 68 -16.48 0.73 -2.33
CA ASN A 68 -17.43 0.58 -1.23
C ASN A 68 -16.69 0.61 0.11
N LYS A 69 -17.42 0.45 1.21
CA LYS A 69 -16.89 0.49 2.59
C LYS A 69 -15.77 -0.52 2.92
N ASP A 70 -15.58 -1.56 2.11
CA ASP A 70 -14.54 -2.56 2.32
C ASP A 70 -13.22 -2.17 1.61
N PHE A 71 -13.26 -1.15 0.74
CA PHE A 71 -12.14 -0.68 -0.09
C PHE A 71 -11.82 0.80 0.12
N MET A 72 -11.83 1.23 1.38
CA MET A 72 -11.59 2.61 1.77
C MET A 72 -10.14 3.02 1.63
N ALA A 73 -9.90 4.33 1.41
CA ALA A 73 -8.56 4.89 1.34
C ALA A 73 -7.70 4.57 2.57
N LYS A 74 -8.25 4.63 3.77
CA LYS A 74 -7.55 4.33 5.02
C LYS A 74 -6.93 2.93 5.09
N ASN A 75 -7.41 1.99 4.28
CA ASN A 75 -6.89 0.62 4.26
C ASN A 75 -5.45 0.55 3.74
N VAL A 76 -4.97 1.58 3.02
CA VAL A 76 -3.58 1.60 2.54
C VAL A 76 -2.55 1.95 3.63
N LEU A 77 -3.02 2.23 4.85
CA LEU A 77 -2.19 2.63 5.99
C LEU A 77 -2.32 1.67 7.18
N ASP A 78 -3.06 0.56 7.05
CA ASP A 78 -3.42 -0.30 8.17
C ASP A 78 -2.44 -1.47 8.43
N GLY A 79 -1.41 -1.59 7.60
CA GLY A 79 -0.41 -2.65 7.70
C GLY A 79 -0.94 -4.04 7.36
N SER A 80 -2.10 -4.12 6.69
CA SER A 80 -2.80 -5.37 6.44
C SER A 80 -2.89 -5.73 4.97
N TYR A 81 -2.28 -6.83 4.56
CA TYR A 81 -2.47 -7.40 3.22
C TYR A 81 -3.83 -8.10 3.02
N ALA A 82 -4.76 -7.96 3.96
CA ALA A 82 -6.13 -8.47 3.80
C ALA A 82 -7.10 -7.37 3.35
N THR A 83 -6.67 -6.12 3.43
CA THR A 83 -7.46 -4.93 3.14
C THR A 83 -6.73 -4.09 2.09
N ARG A 84 -7.43 -3.30 1.31
CA ARG A 84 -6.88 -2.39 0.31
C ARG A 84 -7.83 -1.26 0.00
N TRP A 85 -7.31 -0.24 -0.63
CA TRP A 85 -8.12 0.72 -1.37
C TRP A 85 -8.35 0.24 -2.80
N GLU A 86 -9.52 0.57 -3.34
CA GLU A 86 -9.88 0.35 -4.73
C GLU A 86 -10.82 1.48 -5.19
N ALA A 87 -10.48 2.13 -6.30
CA ALA A 87 -11.31 3.17 -6.89
C ALA A 87 -12.63 2.59 -7.42
N THR A 88 -13.65 3.44 -7.52
CA THR A 88 -14.92 3.07 -8.15
C THR A 88 -14.72 2.71 -9.62
N ASP A 89 -15.52 1.77 -10.13
CA ASP A 89 -15.47 1.37 -11.54
C ASP A 89 -15.93 2.51 -12.45
N GLY A 90 -15.24 2.67 -13.58
CA GLY A 90 -15.63 3.58 -14.64
C GLY A 90 -15.18 5.04 -14.45
N GLU A 91 -14.37 5.36 -13.44
CA GLU A 91 -13.74 6.67 -13.34
C GLU A 91 -12.69 6.87 -14.44
N GLU A 92 -12.63 8.09 -14.98
CA GLU A 92 -11.61 8.46 -15.97
C GLU A 92 -10.22 8.47 -15.34
N ASP A 93 -10.09 9.18 -14.21
CA ASP A 93 -8.87 9.25 -13.41
C ASP A 93 -9.21 9.16 -11.92
N SER A 94 -8.35 8.52 -11.17
CA SER A 94 -8.50 8.42 -9.72
C SER A 94 -7.22 8.81 -9.00
N TYR A 95 -7.33 9.10 -7.70
CA TYR A 95 -6.15 9.47 -6.91
C TYR A 95 -6.23 8.97 -5.46
N LEU A 96 -5.04 8.84 -4.86
CA LEU A 96 -4.80 8.82 -3.42
C LEU A 96 -3.92 10.00 -3.05
N SER A 97 -4.22 10.67 -1.94
CA SER A 97 -3.43 11.79 -1.42
C SER A 97 -3.16 11.61 0.07
N ALA A 98 -1.90 11.38 0.42
CA ALA A 98 -1.44 11.33 1.79
C ALA A 98 -1.12 12.75 2.28
N ILE A 99 -1.57 13.09 3.50
CA ILE A 99 -1.34 14.38 4.16
C ILE A 99 -0.62 14.08 5.47
N PHE A 100 0.46 14.79 5.75
CA PHE A 100 1.25 14.67 6.98
C PHE A 100 0.83 15.75 7.97
N GLU A 101 0.89 15.46 9.28
CA GLU A 101 0.56 16.43 10.34
C GLU A 101 1.43 17.71 10.22
N ASP A 102 2.73 17.53 9.99
CA ASP A 102 3.69 18.57 9.67
C ASP A 102 4.39 18.27 8.35
N SER A 103 4.99 19.28 7.72
CA SER A 103 5.86 19.05 6.58
C SER A 103 7.05 18.18 6.98
N ALA A 104 7.24 17.06 6.29
CA ALA A 104 8.28 16.08 6.55
C ALA A 104 9.18 15.89 5.32
N TYR A 105 10.46 15.59 5.57
CA TYR A 105 11.34 15.11 4.51
C TYR A 105 11.00 13.67 4.18
N ILE A 106 10.55 13.46 2.97
CA ILE A 106 10.24 12.13 2.43
C ILE A 106 11.36 11.73 1.49
N ASP A 107 12.10 10.69 1.82
CA ASP A 107 13.10 10.14 0.91
C ASP A 107 12.46 9.31 -0.19
N THR A 108 11.65 8.34 0.20
CA THR A 108 11.06 7.36 -0.71
C THR A 108 9.62 7.05 -0.30
N MET A 109 8.76 6.87 -1.30
CA MET A 109 7.43 6.28 -1.14
C MET A 109 7.45 4.86 -1.68
N GLU A 110 6.94 3.91 -0.91
CA GLU A 110 6.69 2.53 -1.34
C GLU A 110 5.20 2.34 -1.61
N ILE A 111 4.89 1.80 -2.79
CA ILE A 111 3.52 1.48 -3.19
C ILE A 111 3.40 -0.03 -3.38
N ARG A 112 2.43 -0.66 -2.74
CA ARG A 112 2.10 -2.07 -2.91
C ARG A 112 0.81 -2.21 -3.68
N PHE A 113 0.94 -2.44 -4.99
CA PHE A 113 -0.20 -2.63 -5.88
C PHE A 113 -0.86 -4.00 -5.72
N GLU A 114 -2.15 -4.09 -6.02
CA GLU A 114 -2.89 -5.35 -6.01
C GLU A 114 -2.42 -6.33 -7.08
N TYR A 115 -2.14 -5.83 -8.27
CA TYR A 115 -1.77 -6.65 -9.45
C TYR A 115 -0.34 -6.35 -9.88
N PRO A 116 0.70 -6.98 -9.29
CA PRO A 116 2.10 -6.68 -9.62
C PRO A 116 2.48 -7.01 -11.07
N TRP A 117 1.68 -7.81 -11.76
CA TRP A 117 1.89 -8.20 -13.18
C TRP A 117 1.08 -7.35 -14.16
N LYS A 118 0.35 -6.35 -13.69
CA LYS A 118 -0.39 -5.41 -14.53
C LYS A 118 0.26 -4.05 -14.50
N ARG A 119 0.01 -3.28 -15.54
CA ARG A 119 0.57 -1.94 -15.71
C ARG A 119 -0.34 -0.88 -15.10
N TYR A 120 0.24 -0.04 -14.26
CA TYR A 120 -0.39 1.15 -13.70
C TYR A 120 0.20 2.38 -14.36
N PHE A 121 -0.63 3.29 -14.85
CA PHE A 121 -0.20 4.58 -15.38
C PHE A 121 -0.42 5.61 -14.29
N ILE A 122 0.68 6.05 -13.67
CA ILE A 122 0.62 6.92 -12.50
C ILE A 122 1.46 8.17 -12.67
N LYS A 123 1.04 9.22 -11.99
CA LYS A 123 1.82 10.43 -11.74
C LYS A 123 1.89 10.66 -10.24
N VAL A 124 3.07 10.98 -9.73
CA VAL A 124 3.27 11.31 -8.32
C VAL A 124 3.66 12.77 -8.19
N GLU A 125 2.93 13.49 -7.34
CA GLU A 125 3.12 14.91 -7.08
C GLU A 125 3.25 15.14 -5.57
N THR A 126 4.06 16.11 -5.19
CA THR A 126 4.21 16.58 -3.81
C THR A 126 3.73 18.01 -3.68
N ALA A 127 3.18 18.38 -2.54
CA ALA A 127 2.82 19.75 -2.23
C ALA A 127 3.51 20.25 -0.95
N ASP A 128 3.83 21.55 -0.95
CA ASP A 128 4.26 22.27 0.25
C ASP A 128 3.07 22.73 1.12
N ASP A 129 3.34 23.44 2.21
CA ASP A 129 2.31 23.99 3.11
C ASP A 129 1.40 25.03 2.42
N LYS A 130 1.82 25.57 1.28
CA LYS A 130 1.06 26.54 0.48
C LYS A 130 0.24 25.88 -0.62
N ASN A 131 0.25 24.53 -0.64
CA ASN A 131 -0.44 23.73 -1.66
C ASN A 131 0.09 23.92 -3.10
N ASN A 132 1.41 24.21 -3.24
CA ASN A 132 2.08 24.25 -4.52
C ASN A 132 2.47 22.83 -4.92
N TRP A 133 1.82 22.28 -5.94
CA TRP A 133 2.05 20.92 -6.43
C TRP A 133 3.19 20.86 -7.44
N VAL A 134 4.10 19.90 -7.25
CA VAL A 134 5.23 19.63 -8.13
C VAL A 134 5.31 18.14 -8.41
N ALA A 135 5.39 17.75 -9.68
CA ALA A 135 5.59 16.36 -10.07
C ALA A 135 6.99 15.88 -9.66
N VAL A 136 7.06 14.69 -9.06
CA VAL A 136 8.31 14.01 -8.67
C VAL A 136 8.53 12.74 -9.47
N ALA A 137 7.46 12.09 -9.96
CA ALA A 137 7.54 10.96 -10.87
C ALA A 137 6.38 10.98 -11.87
N ASP A 138 6.67 10.62 -13.11
CA ASP A 138 5.68 10.54 -14.17
C ASP A 138 5.85 9.23 -14.96
N HIS A 139 4.95 8.30 -14.71
CA HIS A 139 4.83 7.01 -15.40
C HIS A 139 3.54 6.96 -16.24
N THR A 140 3.06 8.13 -16.67
CA THR A 140 1.81 8.21 -17.44
C THR A 140 1.96 7.73 -18.89
N ALA A 141 3.16 7.74 -19.46
CA ALA A 141 3.43 7.28 -20.81
C ALA A 141 3.61 5.77 -20.90
N GLU A 142 4.54 5.24 -20.14
CA GLU A 142 4.96 3.83 -20.24
C GLU A 142 4.30 2.93 -19.20
N GLY A 143 3.80 3.53 -18.12
CA GLY A 143 3.28 2.81 -16.96
C GLY A 143 4.38 2.17 -16.12
N ILE A 144 3.99 1.60 -15.00
CA ILE A 144 4.87 0.90 -14.07
C ILE A 144 4.24 -0.42 -13.63
N GLU A 145 5.05 -1.45 -13.44
CA GLU A 145 4.67 -2.79 -12.99
C GLU A 145 5.48 -3.16 -11.74
N GLY A 146 5.01 -4.13 -10.98
CA GLY A 146 5.66 -4.60 -9.75
C GLY A 146 4.88 -4.29 -8.49
N SER A 147 5.26 -4.92 -7.39
CA SER A 147 4.76 -4.65 -6.04
C SER A 147 5.69 -5.35 -5.03
N PRO A 148 6.39 -4.62 -4.16
CA PRO A 148 6.36 -3.16 -4.03
C PRO A 148 7.06 -2.41 -5.17
N VAL A 149 6.64 -1.16 -5.38
CA VAL A 149 7.32 -0.18 -6.22
C VAL A 149 7.84 0.93 -5.31
N HIS A 150 9.08 1.35 -5.52
CA HIS A 150 9.71 2.44 -4.77
C HIS A 150 9.84 3.68 -5.66
N ILE A 151 9.27 4.78 -5.22
CA ILE A 151 9.34 6.08 -5.90
C ILE A 151 10.20 7.03 -5.08
N PRO A 152 11.37 7.44 -5.58
CA PRO A 152 12.19 8.46 -4.92
C PRO A 152 11.43 9.80 -4.90
N ILE A 153 11.35 10.43 -3.73
CA ILE A 153 10.75 11.74 -3.54
C ILE A 153 11.83 12.77 -3.20
N SER A 154 12.66 12.49 -2.19
CA SER A 154 13.80 13.28 -1.75
C SER A 154 13.48 14.78 -1.54
N LYS A 155 12.33 15.07 -0.89
CA LYS A 155 11.83 16.44 -0.67
C LYS A 155 11.12 16.59 0.66
N VAL A 156 11.15 17.81 1.20
CA VAL A 156 10.23 18.22 2.26
C VAL A 156 8.89 18.56 1.63
N CYS A 157 7.83 17.92 2.11
CA CYS A 157 6.47 18.15 1.62
C CYS A 157 5.42 17.96 2.72
N LYS A 158 4.28 18.60 2.54
CA LYS A 158 3.09 18.48 3.39
C LYS A 158 2.15 17.38 2.89
N SER A 159 2.17 17.12 1.59
CA SER A 159 1.30 16.12 0.97
C SER A 159 1.98 15.42 -0.19
N VAL A 160 1.59 14.17 -0.42
CA VAL A 160 1.97 13.36 -1.59
C VAL A 160 0.71 12.81 -2.23
N LYS A 161 0.55 13.06 -3.52
CA LYS A 161 -0.59 12.58 -4.31
C LYS A 161 -0.12 11.63 -5.42
N ILE A 162 -0.81 10.51 -5.55
CA ILE A 162 -0.67 9.55 -6.65
C ILE A 162 -1.94 9.65 -7.48
N SER A 163 -1.81 10.08 -8.72
CA SER A 163 -2.89 10.06 -9.71
C SER A 163 -2.76 8.82 -10.58
N PHE A 164 -3.86 8.12 -10.81
CA PHE A 164 -3.96 6.92 -11.65
C PHE A 164 -4.74 7.28 -12.89
N LEU A 165 -4.15 7.08 -14.07
CA LEU A 165 -4.79 7.37 -15.34
C LEU A 165 -5.46 6.12 -15.89
N ASN A 166 -6.72 6.26 -16.30
CA ASN A 166 -7.45 5.20 -16.97
C ASN A 166 -7.07 5.15 -18.45
N LYS A 167 -6.21 4.21 -18.80
CA LYS A 167 -5.76 3.98 -20.17
C LYS A 167 -6.10 2.57 -20.63
N PRO A 168 -6.20 2.32 -21.96
CA PRO A 168 -6.35 0.96 -22.47
C PRO A 168 -5.25 0.04 -21.95
N GLY A 169 -5.66 -1.07 -21.33
CA GLY A 169 -4.74 -2.03 -20.71
C GLY A 169 -4.25 -1.67 -19.31
N ALA A 170 -4.66 -0.53 -18.75
CA ALA A 170 -4.35 -0.17 -17.38
C ALA A 170 -4.93 -1.17 -16.38
N ALA A 171 -4.20 -1.38 -15.29
CA ALA A 171 -4.76 -2.03 -14.13
C ALA A 171 -5.81 -1.13 -13.47
N LYS A 172 -6.83 -1.72 -12.90
CA LYS A 172 -7.76 -1.00 -12.03
C LYS A 172 -6.98 -0.39 -10.85
N PRO A 173 -7.20 0.90 -10.54
CA PRO A 173 -6.54 1.53 -9.40
C PRO A 173 -6.89 0.83 -8.11
N SER A 174 -5.92 0.12 -7.54
CA SER A 174 -6.04 -0.59 -6.27
C SER A 174 -4.68 -0.75 -5.61
N VAL A 175 -4.63 -0.43 -4.34
CA VAL A 175 -3.40 -0.36 -3.54
C VAL A 175 -3.60 -1.07 -2.22
N TRP A 176 -2.68 -1.97 -1.86
CA TRP A 176 -2.63 -2.62 -0.56
C TRP A 176 -2.12 -1.69 0.52
N GLU A 177 -0.93 -1.11 0.27
CA GLU A 177 -0.20 -0.32 1.24
C GLU A 177 0.53 0.84 0.58
N LEU A 178 0.59 1.95 1.30
CA LEU A 178 1.47 3.09 1.07
C LEU A 178 2.35 3.30 2.29
N LEU A 179 3.65 3.34 2.07
CA LEU A 179 4.64 3.56 3.10
C LEU A 179 5.53 4.73 2.69
N PHE A 180 5.90 5.57 3.66
CA PHE A 180 6.75 6.73 3.44
C PHE A 180 7.96 6.65 4.39
N TYR A 181 9.14 6.92 3.85
CA TYR A 181 10.42 6.84 4.55
C TYR A 181 11.17 8.16 4.50
#